data_1d0defd95197329b5026bfa239582ed5
#
_entry.id   1d0defd95197329b5026bfa239582ed5
#
_cell.length_a   1.000
_cell.length_b   1.000
_cell.length_c   1.000
_cell.angle_alpha   90.00
_cell.angle_beta   90.00
_cell.angle_gamma   90.00
#
_symmetry.space_group_name_H-M   'P 1'
#
loop_
_entity.id
_entity.type
_entity.pdbx_description
1 polymer ?
#
loop_
_entity_poly.entity_id
_entity_poly.type
_entity_poly.pdbx_seq_one_letter_code
_entity_poly.pdbx_strand_id
1 'polypeptide(L)'
;MTHYVSVIQQSQIDALHLNPATCVEWVKEAFLMKDDIQMPAKLSVHPQGEDFITSMPCLLPESQGRKYFGIKMVSRIDGQVPTLQSNIFLYDAKSGHLLAVVDGDWITAMRTGAVAALAAKTLQRKGNSTYSIMGLGNIGRAVGLCLAADNRDRQITFRLLHYKDQAERFVERLKDFDNVNFEIVNDKRIFAADADVLISAVTVATELLFPDDSLFREGVTVIPVHVRGFQNCDLFFDKVFGDDTGQVSGFKYFNQFRQYDEFHHVLQGKNPGRANDEERILSYNYGIALHDIFFASRIYERIQTGDGFNLEKQDKKLWF
;
A
#
# COMPACT_ATOMS: atom_id res chain seq x y z
N MET A 1 14.07 -33.64 12.17
CA MET A 1 13.91 -32.48 13.07
C MET A 1 12.49 -31.95 12.97
N THR A 2 11.90 -31.52 14.06
CA THR A 2 10.55 -30.94 14.08
C THR A 2 10.67 -29.44 14.27
N HIS A 3 10.01 -28.67 13.41
CA HIS A 3 9.99 -27.21 13.47
C HIS A 3 8.57 -26.75 13.77
N TYR A 4 8.43 -25.86 14.73
CA TYR A 4 7.13 -25.23 15.01
C TYR A 4 6.89 -24.09 14.03
N VAL A 5 5.71 -24.10 13.41
CA VAL A 5 5.23 -23.06 12.49
C VAL A 5 4.06 -22.35 13.16
N SER A 6 4.18 -21.05 13.39
CA SER A 6 3.12 -20.23 13.96
C SER A 6 2.02 -19.96 12.91
N VAL A 7 0.76 -20.00 13.34
CA VAL A 7 -0.37 -19.50 12.54
C VAL A 7 -0.86 -18.20 13.17
N ILE A 8 -0.69 -17.10 12.48
CA ILE A 8 -1.04 -15.77 12.95
C ILE A 8 -2.33 -15.33 12.25
N GLN A 9 -3.41 -15.29 13.02
CA GLN A 9 -4.74 -14.96 12.56
C GLN A 9 -5.02 -13.46 12.69
N GLN A 10 -6.01 -12.96 11.96
CA GLN A 10 -6.49 -11.57 12.03
C GLN A 10 -6.74 -11.11 13.48
N SER A 11 -7.42 -11.94 14.28
CA SER A 11 -7.74 -11.60 15.68
C SER A 11 -6.50 -11.35 16.57
N GLN A 12 -5.39 -12.04 16.29
CA GLN A 12 -4.14 -11.84 17.00
C GLN A 12 -3.44 -10.55 16.55
N ILE A 13 -3.56 -10.20 15.25
CA ILE A 13 -3.07 -8.93 14.74
C ILE A 13 -3.88 -7.77 15.33
N ASP A 14 -5.20 -7.89 15.39
CA ASP A 14 -6.09 -6.88 15.99
C ASP A 14 -5.77 -6.66 17.47
N ALA A 15 -5.45 -7.72 18.22
CA ALA A 15 -5.07 -7.64 19.64
C ALA A 15 -3.74 -6.87 19.88
N LEU A 16 -2.91 -6.68 18.86
CA LEU A 16 -1.72 -5.83 18.97
C LEU A 16 -2.05 -4.34 19.03
N HIS A 17 -3.29 -3.94 18.69
CA HIS A 17 -3.74 -2.54 18.66
C HIS A 17 -2.74 -1.60 17.97
N LEU A 18 -2.20 -2.03 16.83
CA LEU A 18 -1.18 -1.28 16.10
C LEU A 18 -1.71 0.10 15.69
N ASN A 19 -1.00 1.13 16.11
CA ASN A 19 -1.33 2.50 15.73
C ASN A 19 -1.09 2.68 14.22
N PRO A 20 -2.04 3.23 13.44
CA PRO A 20 -1.84 3.50 12.02
C PRO A 20 -0.61 4.36 11.71
N ALA A 21 -0.20 5.28 12.59
CA ALA A 21 1.05 6.03 12.44
C ALA A 21 2.30 5.11 12.48
N THR A 22 2.28 4.05 13.30
CA THR A 22 3.34 3.04 13.30
C THR A 22 3.42 2.32 11.96
N CYS A 23 2.29 2.09 11.29
CA CYS A 23 2.28 1.50 9.95
C CYS A 23 2.96 2.44 8.91
N VAL A 24 2.78 3.76 9.03
CA VAL A 24 3.46 4.74 8.18
C VAL A 24 4.97 4.72 8.40
N GLU A 25 5.42 4.66 9.66
CA GLU A 25 6.85 4.53 9.97
C GLU A 25 7.44 3.21 9.46
N TRP A 26 6.73 2.09 9.59
CA TRP A 26 7.18 0.80 9.04
C TRP A 26 7.33 0.81 7.53
N VAL A 27 6.41 1.46 6.83
CA VAL A 27 6.52 1.64 5.37
C VAL A 27 7.74 2.49 5.02
N LYS A 28 7.99 3.55 5.77
CA LYS A 28 9.18 4.40 5.59
C LYS A 28 10.47 3.61 5.83
N GLU A 29 10.55 2.85 6.94
CA GLU A 29 11.69 1.97 7.23
C GLU A 29 11.93 0.97 6.09
N ALA A 30 10.86 0.35 5.60
CA ALA A 30 10.94 -0.61 4.49
C ALA A 30 11.46 0.05 3.20
N PHE A 31 10.96 1.20 2.81
CA PHE A 31 11.47 1.92 1.64
C PHE A 31 12.94 2.33 1.77
N LEU A 32 13.39 2.71 2.96
CA LEU A 32 14.79 3.09 3.18
C LEU A 32 15.77 1.94 2.96
N MET A 33 15.33 0.69 3.12
CA MET A 33 16.15 -0.49 2.86
C MET A 33 15.95 -1.10 1.45
N LYS A 34 15.20 -0.44 0.56
CA LYS A 34 14.79 -1.04 -0.72
C LYS A 34 15.97 -1.44 -1.60
N ASP A 35 17.07 -0.71 -1.57
CA ASP A 35 18.28 -1.03 -2.36
C ASP A 35 18.97 -2.32 -1.91
N ASP A 36 18.75 -2.77 -0.69
CA ASP A 36 19.43 -3.93 -0.08
C ASP A 36 18.57 -5.21 -0.10
N ILE A 37 17.38 -5.18 -0.71
CA ILE A 37 16.48 -6.33 -0.80
C ILE A 37 16.67 -7.13 -2.09
N GLN A 38 16.10 -8.34 -2.11
CA GLN A 38 15.85 -9.08 -3.34
C GLN A 38 14.35 -9.28 -3.50
N MET A 39 13.80 -8.62 -4.50
CA MET A 39 12.36 -8.63 -4.77
C MET A 39 12.11 -8.80 -6.28
N PRO A 40 11.98 -10.03 -6.77
CA PRO A 40 11.60 -10.25 -8.15
C PRO A 40 10.18 -9.75 -8.42
N ALA A 41 9.87 -9.54 -9.70
CA ALA A 41 8.54 -9.14 -10.12
C ALA A 41 7.49 -10.16 -9.67
N LYS A 42 6.31 -9.66 -9.30
CA LYS A 42 5.17 -10.50 -8.93
C LYS A 42 4.68 -11.32 -10.13
N LEU A 43 4.29 -12.56 -9.85
CA LEU A 43 3.77 -13.49 -10.84
C LEU A 43 2.29 -13.73 -10.61
N SER A 44 1.48 -13.47 -11.63
CA SER A 44 0.04 -13.65 -11.59
C SER A 44 -0.41 -14.76 -12.52
N VAL A 45 -1.39 -15.54 -12.05
CA VAL A 45 -2.18 -16.45 -12.89
C VAL A 45 -3.63 -15.98 -12.85
N HIS A 46 -4.36 -16.23 -13.94
CA HIS A 46 -5.73 -15.76 -14.12
C HIS A 46 -6.66 -16.98 -14.27
N PRO A 47 -7.35 -17.40 -13.18
CA PRO A 47 -8.23 -18.56 -13.21
C PRO A 47 -9.43 -18.37 -14.16
N GLN A 48 -10.05 -17.18 -14.14
CA GLN A 48 -11.16 -16.81 -15.01
C GLN A 48 -11.32 -15.29 -15.09
N GLY A 49 -11.72 -14.77 -16.26
CA GLY A 49 -12.04 -13.34 -16.47
C GLY A 49 -10.95 -12.40 -15.93
N GLU A 50 -11.35 -11.50 -15.06
CA GLU A 50 -10.47 -10.52 -14.39
C GLU A 50 -9.91 -11.02 -13.04
N ASP A 51 -10.19 -12.27 -12.68
CA ASP A 51 -9.66 -12.89 -11.46
C ASP A 51 -8.16 -13.08 -11.54
N PHE A 52 -7.50 -13.02 -10.40
CA PHE A 52 -6.06 -13.31 -10.33
C PHE A 52 -5.67 -13.97 -9.01
N ILE A 53 -4.60 -14.75 -9.08
CA ILE A 53 -3.84 -15.24 -7.94
C ILE A 53 -2.39 -14.84 -8.18
N THR A 54 -1.81 -14.07 -7.27
CA THR A 54 -0.49 -13.46 -7.45
C THR A 54 0.45 -13.88 -6.33
N SER A 55 1.64 -14.33 -6.72
CA SER A 55 2.77 -14.61 -5.82
C SER A 55 3.71 -13.39 -5.77
N MET A 56 4.06 -12.96 -4.56
CA MET A 56 4.85 -11.77 -4.30
C MET A 56 5.98 -12.09 -3.31
N PRO A 57 7.14 -12.57 -3.78
CA PRO A 57 8.28 -12.91 -2.92
C PRO A 57 9.12 -11.67 -2.59
N CYS A 58 9.75 -11.68 -1.40
CA CYS A 58 10.76 -10.70 -1.01
C CYS A 58 11.73 -11.28 0.04
N LEU A 59 13.03 -11.04 -0.15
CA LEU A 59 14.08 -11.28 0.84
C LEU A 59 14.50 -9.95 1.44
N LEU A 60 14.33 -9.80 2.75
CA LEU A 60 14.77 -8.62 3.49
C LEU A 60 16.28 -8.71 3.81
N PRO A 61 16.97 -7.57 3.99
CA PRO A 61 18.33 -7.56 4.49
C PRO A 61 18.39 -8.11 5.92
N GLU A 62 19.56 -8.55 6.33
CA GLU A 62 19.78 -8.99 7.71
C GLU A 62 19.67 -7.80 8.68
N SER A 63 18.90 -7.98 9.73
CA SER A 63 18.76 -7.01 10.81
C SER A 63 18.75 -7.72 12.17
N GLN A 64 19.55 -7.25 13.12
CA GLN A 64 19.65 -7.80 14.46
C GLN A 64 19.87 -9.33 14.51
N GLY A 65 20.69 -9.84 13.59
CA GLY A 65 21.00 -11.27 13.49
C GLY A 65 19.91 -12.12 12.81
N ARG A 66 18.80 -11.53 12.40
CA ARG A 66 17.68 -12.18 11.72
C ARG A 66 17.64 -11.81 10.25
N LYS A 67 17.30 -12.76 9.41
CA LYS A 67 17.11 -12.55 7.97
C LYS A 67 15.83 -13.24 7.53
N TYR A 68 14.88 -12.46 7.05
CA TYR A 68 13.57 -12.97 6.65
C TYR A 68 13.44 -13.03 5.13
N PHE A 69 12.94 -14.16 4.65
CA PHE A 69 12.34 -14.30 3.34
C PHE A 69 10.84 -14.51 3.51
N GLY A 70 10.04 -14.01 2.59
CA GLY A 70 8.61 -14.33 2.62
C GLY A 70 7.98 -14.27 1.24
N ILE A 71 6.79 -14.86 1.17
CA ILE A 71 5.95 -14.84 -0.02
C ILE A 71 4.54 -14.48 0.40
N LYS A 72 4.01 -13.38 -0.13
CA LYS A 72 2.57 -13.14 -0.06
C LYS A 72 1.88 -13.78 -1.26
N MET A 73 0.88 -14.59 -0.97
CA MET A 73 -0.11 -15.02 -1.95
C MET A 73 -1.33 -14.14 -1.80
N VAL A 74 -1.70 -13.42 -2.85
CA VAL A 74 -2.91 -12.59 -2.87
C VAL A 74 -3.80 -13.04 -4.01
N SER A 75 -5.08 -13.22 -3.73
CA SER A 75 -6.09 -13.55 -4.72
C SER A 75 -7.18 -12.49 -4.77
N ARG A 76 -7.70 -12.25 -5.96
CA ARG A 76 -8.95 -11.52 -6.19
C ARG A 76 -9.85 -12.41 -7.01
N ILE A 77 -10.93 -12.84 -6.40
CA ILE A 77 -11.92 -13.73 -7.03
C ILE A 77 -13.28 -13.04 -6.95
N ASP A 78 -13.90 -12.84 -8.10
CA ASP A 78 -15.20 -12.21 -8.17
C ASP A 78 -16.27 -13.04 -7.44
N GLY A 79 -17.22 -12.35 -6.81
CA GLY A 79 -18.26 -13.00 -6.00
C GLY A 79 -17.82 -13.47 -4.60
N GLN A 80 -16.52 -13.44 -4.25
CA GLN A 80 -16.08 -13.73 -2.88
C GLN A 80 -16.19 -12.51 -1.96
N VAL A 81 -16.33 -12.75 -0.65
CA VAL A 81 -16.38 -11.70 0.38
C VAL A 81 -15.43 -12.07 1.52
N PRO A 82 -14.32 -11.32 1.70
CA PRO A 82 -13.84 -10.23 0.84
C PRO A 82 -13.37 -10.74 -0.54
N THR A 83 -13.52 -9.90 -1.56
CA THR A 83 -13.08 -10.24 -2.93
C THR A 83 -11.55 -10.38 -3.02
N LEU A 84 -10.82 -9.59 -2.24
CA LEU A 84 -9.36 -9.63 -2.15
C LEU A 84 -8.97 -10.31 -0.84
N GLN A 85 -8.20 -11.40 -0.93
CA GLN A 85 -7.72 -12.17 0.21
C GLN A 85 -6.22 -12.42 0.06
N SER A 86 -5.51 -12.56 1.17
CA SER A 86 -4.08 -12.83 1.13
C SER A 86 -3.57 -13.62 2.33
N ASN A 87 -2.52 -14.41 2.09
CA ASN A 87 -1.77 -15.12 3.11
C ASN A 87 -0.27 -14.87 2.89
N ILE A 88 0.49 -14.75 3.98
CA ILE A 88 1.93 -14.54 3.93
C ILE A 88 2.64 -15.72 4.58
N PHE A 89 3.57 -16.33 3.85
CA PHE A 89 4.47 -17.37 4.35
C PHE A 89 5.80 -16.70 4.69
N LEU A 90 6.18 -16.74 5.97
CA LEU A 90 7.41 -16.14 6.47
C LEU A 90 8.44 -17.22 6.81
N TYR A 91 9.66 -17.06 6.34
CA TYR A 91 10.76 -18.01 6.49
C TYR A 91 11.97 -17.35 7.18
N ASP A 92 12.70 -18.10 7.96
CA ASP A 92 14.08 -17.78 8.28
C ASP A 92 14.96 -18.05 7.04
N ALA A 93 15.51 -16.98 6.46
CA ALA A 93 16.29 -17.08 5.25
C ALA A 93 17.69 -17.72 5.45
N LYS A 94 18.16 -17.87 6.68
CA LYS A 94 19.44 -18.53 7.00
C LYS A 94 19.31 -20.05 7.01
N SER A 95 18.20 -20.56 7.51
CA SER A 95 17.94 -22.01 7.61
C SER A 95 16.98 -22.55 6.53
N GLY A 96 16.20 -21.68 5.91
CA GLY A 96 15.13 -22.05 4.99
C GLY A 96 13.88 -22.59 5.69
N HIS A 97 13.79 -22.48 7.02
CA HIS A 97 12.65 -22.99 7.77
C HIS A 97 11.46 -22.02 7.69
N LEU A 98 10.26 -22.57 7.46
CA LEU A 98 9.01 -21.85 7.58
C LEU A 98 8.80 -21.48 9.06
N LEU A 99 8.64 -20.19 9.36
CA LEU A 99 8.42 -19.64 10.70
C LEU A 99 6.95 -19.44 10.99
N ALA A 100 6.22 -18.88 10.01
CA ALA A 100 4.81 -18.55 10.21
C ALA A 100 4.01 -18.57 8.91
N VAL A 101 2.71 -18.84 9.06
CA VAL A 101 1.66 -18.51 8.11
C VAL A 101 0.83 -17.39 8.72
N VAL A 102 0.77 -16.24 8.06
CA VAL A 102 0.15 -15.01 8.57
C VAL A 102 -1.03 -14.64 7.70
N ASP A 103 -2.17 -14.32 8.32
CA ASP A 103 -3.29 -13.67 7.63
C ASP A 103 -2.79 -12.32 7.06
N GLY A 104 -2.93 -12.15 5.76
CA GLY A 104 -2.38 -11.00 5.05
C GLY A 104 -3.38 -9.89 4.77
N ASP A 105 -4.66 -10.05 5.10
CA ASP A 105 -5.71 -9.11 4.66
C ASP A 105 -5.58 -7.75 5.36
N TRP A 106 -5.39 -7.75 6.68
CA TRP A 106 -5.12 -6.53 7.43
C TRP A 106 -3.80 -5.87 6.97
N ILE A 107 -2.74 -6.67 6.80
CA ILE A 107 -1.45 -6.18 6.31
C ILE A 107 -1.62 -5.52 4.94
N THR A 108 -2.31 -6.19 4.01
CA THR A 108 -2.55 -5.66 2.66
C THR A 108 -3.29 -4.33 2.68
N ALA A 109 -4.29 -4.17 3.54
CA ALA A 109 -5.02 -2.92 3.69
C ALA A 109 -4.14 -1.83 4.32
N MET A 110 -3.55 -2.10 5.48
CA MET A 110 -2.83 -1.10 6.27
C MET A 110 -1.53 -0.66 5.62
N ARG A 111 -0.73 -1.59 5.03
CA ARG A 111 0.50 -1.19 4.34
C ARG A 111 0.20 -0.35 3.08
N THR A 112 -0.92 -0.60 2.39
CA THR A 112 -1.32 0.20 1.21
C THR A 112 -1.77 1.60 1.65
N GLY A 113 -2.58 1.69 2.72
CA GLY A 113 -2.96 2.98 3.30
C GLY A 113 -1.75 3.78 3.78
N ALA A 114 -0.80 3.11 4.43
CA ALA A 114 0.42 3.73 4.94
C ALA A 114 1.35 4.23 3.83
N VAL A 115 1.50 3.47 2.72
CA VAL A 115 2.26 3.94 1.55
C VAL A 115 1.64 5.20 0.96
N ALA A 116 0.30 5.23 0.78
CA ALA A 116 -0.40 6.41 0.26
C ALA A 116 -0.26 7.62 1.20
N ALA A 117 -0.37 7.41 2.51
CA ALA A 117 -0.21 8.47 3.51
C ALA A 117 1.23 9.03 3.51
N LEU A 118 2.24 8.16 3.44
CA LEU A 118 3.65 8.57 3.37
C LEU A 118 3.95 9.33 2.08
N ALA A 119 3.43 8.86 0.93
CA ALA A 119 3.58 9.53 -0.35
C ALA A 119 2.90 10.92 -0.33
N ALA A 120 1.68 11.01 0.24
CA ALA A 120 0.99 12.27 0.42
C ALA A 120 1.83 13.26 1.25
N LYS A 121 2.28 12.84 2.44
CA LYS A 121 3.11 13.67 3.33
C LYS A 121 4.40 14.15 2.66
N THR A 122 5.04 13.28 1.90
CA THR A 122 6.36 13.55 1.30
C THR A 122 6.27 14.45 0.05
N LEU A 123 5.23 14.26 -0.77
CA LEU A 123 5.12 14.86 -2.10
C LEU A 123 4.13 16.03 -2.19
N GLN A 124 3.32 16.28 -1.16
CA GLN A 124 2.39 17.41 -1.15
C GLN A 124 3.10 18.77 -1.01
N ARG A 125 2.40 19.84 -1.35
CA ARG A 125 2.87 21.19 -1.03
C ARG A 125 2.90 21.42 0.48
N LYS A 126 3.76 22.30 0.94
CA LYS A 126 3.76 22.71 2.35
C LYS A 126 2.45 23.43 2.70
N GLY A 127 1.94 23.13 3.89
CA GLY A 127 0.70 23.74 4.39
C GLY A 127 -0.60 23.13 3.83
N ASN A 128 -0.53 22.14 2.96
CA ASN A 128 -1.72 21.43 2.48
C ASN A 128 -2.45 20.73 3.63
N SER A 129 -3.79 20.80 3.59
CA SER A 129 -4.65 20.16 4.60
C SER A 129 -5.84 19.40 4.02
N THR A 130 -6.09 19.51 2.72
CA THR A 130 -7.24 18.86 2.07
C THR A 130 -6.81 17.63 1.27
N TYR A 131 -7.40 16.51 1.63
CA TYR A 131 -7.20 15.21 0.97
C TYR A 131 -8.52 14.76 0.35
N SER A 132 -8.58 14.71 -0.98
CA SER A 132 -9.73 14.17 -1.71
C SER A 132 -9.55 12.65 -1.87
N ILE A 133 -10.48 11.86 -1.31
CA ILE A 133 -10.37 10.39 -1.29
C ILE A 133 -11.58 9.77 -1.98
N MET A 134 -11.33 8.90 -2.97
CA MET A 134 -12.35 8.10 -3.65
C MET A 134 -12.05 6.60 -3.55
N GLY A 135 -13.11 5.76 -3.61
CA GLY A 135 -12.99 4.32 -3.36
C GLY A 135 -12.86 4.02 -1.87
N LEU A 136 -13.92 4.34 -1.11
CA LEU A 136 -13.95 4.34 0.36
C LEU A 136 -14.17 2.94 0.97
N GLY A 137 -13.69 1.89 0.28
CA GLY A 137 -13.65 0.51 0.76
C GLY A 137 -12.55 0.27 1.81
N ASN A 138 -12.13 -0.98 1.99
CA ASN A 138 -11.12 -1.33 3.01
C ASN A 138 -9.80 -0.55 2.84
N ILE A 139 -9.30 -0.43 1.60
CA ILE A 139 -8.07 0.31 1.32
C ILE A 139 -8.27 1.81 1.57
N GLY A 140 -9.35 2.41 1.05
CA GLY A 140 -9.63 3.84 1.29
C GLY A 140 -9.75 4.18 2.77
N ARG A 141 -10.37 3.31 3.58
CA ARG A 141 -10.44 3.48 5.04
C ARG A 141 -9.07 3.38 5.71
N ALA A 142 -8.23 2.46 5.27
CA ALA A 142 -6.85 2.36 5.76
C ALA A 142 -6.03 3.61 5.41
N VAL A 143 -6.20 4.17 4.21
CA VAL A 143 -5.62 5.47 3.83
C VAL A 143 -6.06 6.57 4.80
N GLY A 144 -7.37 6.69 5.06
CA GLY A 144 -7.91 7.67 6.00
C GLY A 144 -7.34 7.51 7.41
N LEU A 145 -7.29 6.28 7.94
CA LEU A 145 -6.71 5.98 9.26
C LEU A 145 -5.23 6.39 9.35
N CYS A 146 -4.43 6.06 8.33
CA CYS A 146 -3.01 6.40 8.31
C CYS A 146 -2.79 7.92 8.19
N LEU A 147 -3.55 8.62 7.32
CA LEU A 147 -3.48 10.08 7.20
C LEU A 147 -3.90 10.78 8.48
N ALA A 148 -5.01 10.37 9.10
CA ALA A 148 -5.48 10.97 10.34
C ALA A 148 -4.48 10.77 11.48
N ALA A 149 -3.94 9.57 11.63
CA ALA A 149 -2.99 9.26 12.67
C ALA A 149 -1.62 9.96 12.49
N ASP A 150 -1.16 10.11 11.24
CA ASP A 150 0.12 10.75 10.92
C ASP A 150 0.07 12.29 10.93
N ASN A 151 -1.13 12.89 10.99
CA ASN A 151 -1.37 14.33 11.04
C ASN A 151 -2.05 14.79 12.35
N ARG A 152 -1.83 14.12 13.47
CA ARG A 152 -2.47 14.43 14.75
C ARG A 152 -2.15 15.83 15.31
N ASP A 153 -1.08 16.43 14.84
CA ASP A 153 -0.60 17.75 15.24
C ASP A 153 -1.29 18.93 14.51
N ARG A 154 -2.18 18.62 13.54
CA ARG A 154 -2.87 19.64 12.75
C ARG A 154 -4.26 19.21 12.30
N GLN A 155 -5.12 20.17 12.01
CA GLN A 155 -6.43 19.92 11.40
C GLN A 155 -6.27 19.60 9.91
N ILE A 156 -6.95 18.53 9.46
CA ILE A 156 -7.03 18.11 8.06
C ILE A 156 -8.49 17.94 7.63
N THR A 157 -8.73 18.05 6.33
CA THR A 157 -10.06 17.84 5.73
C THR A 157 -10.00 16.66 4.76
N PHE A 158 -10.90 15.71 4.95
CA PHE A 158 -11.16 14.66 3.98
C PHE A 158 -12.37 15.03 3.12
N ARG A 159 -12.13 15.27 1.84
CA ARG A 159 -13.17 15.43 0.84
C ARG A 159 -13.43 14.05 0.22
N LEU A 160 -14.62 13.50 0.48
CA LEU A 160 -14.99 12.15 0.13
C LEU A 160 -15.92 12.14 -1.08
N LEU A 161 -15.58 11.40 -2.13
CA LEU A 161 -16.50 11.18 -3.24
C LEU A 161 -17.56 10.16 -2.81
N HIS A 162 -18.81 10.60 -2.77
CA HIS A 162 -19.94 9.77 -2.36
C HIS A 162 -20.13 8.57 -3.31
N TYR A 163 -20.28 7.39 -2.73
CA TYR A 163 -20.68 6.17 -3.43
C TYR A 163 -21.42 5.25 -2.48
N LYS A 164 -22.73 5.04 -2.71
CA LYS A 164 -23.58 4.25 -1.81
C LYS A 164 -23.48 4.77 -0.36
N ASP A 165 -23.30 3.88 0.62
CA ASP A 165 -23.14 4.16 2.05
C ASP A 165 -21.65 4.21 2.50
N GLN A 166 -20.71 4.24 1.54
CA GLN A 166 -19.30 4.12 1.89
C GLN A 166 -18.72 5.37 2.56
N ALA A 167 -19.23 6.55 2.22
CA ALA A 167 -18.77 7.80 2.82
C ALA A 167 -19.17 7.87 4.30
N GLU A 168 -20.40 7.51 4.62
CA GLU A 168 -20.91 7.47 5.99
C GLU A 168 -20.15 6.45 6.85
N ARG A 169 -19.89 5.26 6.31
CA ARG A 169 -19.07 4.23 6.98
C ARG A 169 -17.61 4.67 7.15
N PHE A 170 -17.09 5.46 6.24
CA PHE A 170 -15.75 6.03 6.36
C PHE A 170 -15.70 7.04 7.50
N VAL A 171 -16.67 7.97 7.57
CA VAL A 171 -16.80 8.95 8.65
C VAL A 171 -16.94 8.24 9.99
N GLU A 172 -17.83 7.27 10.11
CA GLU A 172 -18.02 6.49 11.35
C GLU A 172 -16.71 5.77 11.79
N ARG A 173 -15.93 5.25 10.85
CA ARG A 173 -14.65 4.58 11.14
C ARG A 173 -13.59 5.54 11.72
N LEU A 174 -13.66 6.82 11.39
CA LEU A 174 -12.68 7.84 11.79
C LEU A 174 -13.22 8.85 12.80
N LYS A 175 -14.39 8.62 13.38
CA LYS A 175 -15.07 9.55 14.30
C LYS A 175 -14.25 9.90 15.55
N ASP A 176 -13.34 9.02 15.97
CA ASP A 176 -12.49 9.22 17.15
C ASP A 176 -11.23 10.08 16.86
N PHE A 177 -11.09 10.56 15.62
CA PHE A 177 -10.03 11.48 15.24
C PHE A 177 -10.57 12.93 15.27
N ASP A 178 -10.20 13.68 16.30
CA ASP A 178 -10.61 15.06 16.52
C ASP A 178 -9.91 16.07 15.58
N ASN A 179 -8.87 15.62 14.89
CA ASN A 179 -8.11 16.40 13.92
C ASN A 179 -8.63 16.31 12.48
N VAL A 180 -9.80 15.70 12.25
CA VAL A 180 -10.33 15.46 10.90
C VAL A 180 -11.69 16.12 10.71
N ASN A 181 -11.81 16.93 9.66
CA ASN A 181 -13.08 17.42 9.14
C ASN A 181 -13.48 16.61 7.89
N PHE A 182 -14.79 16.44 7.67
CA PHE A 182 -15.31 15.68 6.53
C PHE A 182 -16.18 16.55 5.64
N GLU A 183 -15.95 16.43 4.33
CA GLU A 183 -16.75 17.02 3.26
C GLU A 183 -17.17 15.89 2.30
N ILE A 184 -18.47 15.64 2.16
CA ILE A 184 -18.98 14.62 1.24
C ILE A 184 -19.50 15.31 -0.02
N VAL A 185 -18.98 14.91 -1.20
CA VAL A 185 -19.34 15.50 -2.49
C VAL A 185 -19.81 14.41 -3.47
N ASN A 186 -20.76 14.77 -4.33
CA ASN A 186 -21.32 13.86 -5.35
C ASN A 186 -20.73 14.10 -6.75
N ASP A 187 -20.10 15.25 -6.98
CA ASP A 187 -19.57 15.65 -8.26
C ASP A 187 -18.05 15.45 -8.31
N LYS A 188 -17.57 14.71 -9.31
CA LYS A 188 -16.14 14.49 -9.53
C LYS A 188 -15.35 15.77 -9.82
N ARG A 189 -16.00 16.79 -10.39
CA ARG A 189 -15.34 18.08 -10.64
C ARG A 189 -15.07 18.80 -9.32
N ILE A 190 -16.08 18.88 -8.44
CA ILE A 190 -15.93 19.43 -7.09
C ILE A 190 -14.91 18.62 -6.29
N PHE A 191 -14.94 17.29 -6.45
CA PHE A 191 -14.01 16.39 -5.78
C PHE A 191 -12.54 16.67 -6.18
N ALA A 192 -12.26 16.89 -7.46
CA ALA A 192 -10.91 17.12 -7.98
C ALA A 192 -10.47 18.58 -7.91
N ALA A 193 -11.43 19.52 -8.05
CA ALA A 193 -11.16 20.95 -7.98
C ALA A 193 -10.54 21.31 -6.63
N ASP A 194 -9.49 22.11 -6.66
CA ASP A 194 -8.78 22.59 -5.48
C ASP A 194 -8.22 21.49 -4.55
N ALA A 195 -8.18 20.23 -5.01
CA ALA A 195 -7.55 19.16 -4.25
C ALA A 195 -6.05 19.41 -4.09
N ASP A 196 -5.57 19.39 -2.86
CA ASP A 196 -4.13 19.41 -2.58
C ASP A 196 -3.51 18.05 -2.85
N VAL A 197 -4.18 17.02 -2.37
CA VAL A 197 -3.83 15.62 -2.58
C VAL A 197 -5.09 14.87 -3.00
N LEU A 198 -5.04 14.15 -4.11
CA LEU A 198 -6.12 13.30 -4.59
C LEU A 198 -5.68 11.85 -4.51
N ILE A 199 -6.41 11.04 -3.75
CA ILE A 199 -6.12 9.62 -3.56
C ILE A 199 -7.25 8.78 -4.13
N SER A 200 -6.90 7.84 -5.00
CA SER A 200 -7.87 6.90 -5.57
C SER A 200 -7.59 5.47 -5.14
N ALA A 201 -8.57 4.88 -4.45
CA ALA A 201 -8.58 3.48 -4.03
C ALA A 201 -9.77 2.70 -4.64
N VAL A 202 -10.22 3.08 -5.83
CA VAL A 202 -11.31 2.38 -6.53
C VAL A 202 -10.85 0.98 -6.97
N THR A 203 -11.75 0.03 -6.92
CA THR A 203 -11.45 -1.36 -7.31
C THR A 203 -11.59 -1.57 -8.82
N VAL A 204 -12.58 -0.94 -9.42
CA VAL A 204 -12.89 -1.09 -10.85
C VAL A 204 -13.05 0.30 -11.48
N ALA A 205 -12.30 0.55 -12.54
CA ALA A 205 -12.47 1.68 -13.43
C ALA A 205 -12.48 1.14 -14.87
N THR A 206 -13.64 1.15 -15.49
CA THR A 206 -13.81 0.72 -16.91
C THR A 206 -13.42 1.82 -17.89
N GLU A 207 -13.47 3.08 -17.41
CA GLU A 207 -13.12 4.29 -18.15
C GLU A 207 -12.10 5.11 -17.39
N LEU A 208 -11.53 6.10 -18.04
CA LEU A 208 -10.65 7.07 -17.39
C LEU A 208 -11.42 7.80 -16.28
N LEU A 209 -10.89 7.83 -15.08
CA LEU A 209 -11.54 8.47 -13.94
C LEU A 209 -11.63 9.98 -14.12
N PHE A 210 -10.59 10.58 -14.67
CA PHE A 210 -10.46 12.02 -14.94
C PHE A 210 -9.91 12.22 -16.37
N PRO A 211 -10.77 12.23 -17.40
CA PRO A 211 -10.33 12.43 -18.78
C PRO A 211 -9.96 13.88 -19.10
N ASP A 212 -10.32 14.83 -18.24
CA ASP A 212 -10.07 16.26 -18.37
C ASP A 212 -8.93 16.68 -17.43
N ASP A 213 -7.74 16.86 -17.97
CA ASP A 213 -6.54 17.23 -17.22
C ASP A 213 -6.65 18.61 -16.56
N SER A 214 -7.55 19.50 -17.06
CA SER A 214 -7.78 20.82 -16.48
C SER A 214 -8.36 20.81 -15.06
N LEU A 215 -8.88 19.66 -14.63
CA LEU A 215 -9.35 19.45 -13.26
C LEU A 215 -8.19 19.35 -12.24
N PHE A 216 -6.98 19.12 -12.71
CA PHE A 216 -5.81 19.01 -11.85
C PHE A 216 -5.11 20.37 -11.74
N ARG A 217 -5.33 21.04 -10.63
CA ARG A 217 -4.68 22.33 -10.36
C ARG A 217 -3.16 22.24 -10.26
N GLU A 218 -2.50 23.37 -10.36
CA GLU A 218 -1.07 23.46 -10.04
C GLU A 218 -0.78 23.03 -8.60
N GLY A 219 0.32 22.30 -8.43
CA GLY A 219 0.79 21.80 -7.16
C GLY A 219 0.04 20.57 -6.62
N VAL A 220 -0.93 20.00 -7.36
CA VAL A 220 -1.62 18.79 -6.92
C VAL A 220 -0.67 17.59 -6.82
N THR A 221 -0.94 16.73 -5.85
CA THR A 221 -0.34 15.38 -5.78
C THR A 221 -1.46 14.35 -5.98
N VAL A 222 -1.35 13.53 -7.01
CA VAL A 222 -2.31 12.44 -7.28
C VAL A 222 -1.69 11.09 -6.94
N ILE A 223 -2.41 10.29 -6.14
CA ILE A 223 -1.91 9.03 -5.59
C ILE A 223 -2.94 7.93 -5.90
N PRO A 224 -2.84 7.27 -7.06
CA PRO A 224 -3.60 6.06 -7.30
C PRO A 224 -2.94 4.88 -6.59
N VAL A 225 -3.71 4.15 -5.77
CA VAL A 225 -3.29 2.85 -5.22
C VAL A 225 -3.71 1.69 -6.14
N HIS A 226 -3.95 2.01 -7.38
CA HIS A 226 -4.28 1.13 -8.51
C HIS A 226 -3.80 1.77 -9.80
N VAL A 227 -3.81 1.03 -10.90
CA VAL A 227 -3.31 1.50 -12.21
C VAL A 227 -4.41 1.93 -13.19
N ARG A 228 -5.64 1.47 -12.97
CA ARG A 228 -6.74 1.72 -13.89
C ARG A 228 -7.29 3.13 -13.72
N GLY A 229 -7.54 3.81 -14.83
CA GLY A 229 -8.22 5.09 -14.87
C GLY A 229 -7.34 6.34 -14.86
N PHE A 230 -6.00 6.20 -14.80
CA PHE A 230 -5.06 7.32 -14.80
C PHE A 230 -4.06 7.34 -15.96
N GLN A 231 -3.96 6.29 -16.75
CA GLN A 231 -2.94 6.14 -17.79
C GLN A 231 -2.93 7.22 -18.88
N ASN A 232 -4.01 7.95 -19.08
CA ASN A 232 -4.01 9.12 -19.97
C ASN A 232 -3.40 10.34 -19.31
N CYS A 233 -3.57 10.50 -17.99
CA CYS A 233 -3.06 11.63 -17.22
C CYS A 233 -1.55 11.54 -16.99
N ASP A 234 -0.94 10.37 -17.15
CA ASP A 234 0.49 10.14 -16.90
C ASP A 234 1.38 11.16 -17.63
N LEU A 235 0.99 11.56 -18.83
CA LEU A 235 1.73 12.52 -19.67
C LEU A 235 1.50 13.98 -19.30
N PHE A 236 0.48 14.24 -18.49
CA PHE A 236 0.14 15.58 -18.00
C PHE A 236 1.02 16.00 -16.82
N PHE A 237 1.40 15.05 -15.97
CA PHE A 237 2.15 15.32 -14.74
C PHE A 237 3.62 15.68 -15.03
N ASP A 238 4.17 16.57 -14.22
CA ASP A 238 5.57 17.01 -14.34
C ASP A 238 6.52 15.93 -13.85
N LYS A 239 6.12 15.22 -12.77
CA LYS A 239 6.88 14.10 -12.19
C LYS A 239 5.96 12.93 -11.91
N VAL A 240 6.48 11.73 -12.17
CA VAL A 240 5.85 10.47 -11.82
C VAL A 240 6.79 9.69 -10.91
N PHE A 241 6.28 9.25 -9.76
CA PHE A 241 6.99 8.36 -8.85
C PHE A 241 6.31 6.99 -8.82
N GLY A 242 7.08 5.93 -8.66
CA GLY A 242 6.55 4.58 -8.50
C GLY A 242 7.16 3.87 -7.29
N ASP A 243 6.47 2.85 -6.79
CA ASP A 243 7.00 1.99 -5.73
C ASP A 243 8.22 1.18 -6.20
N ASP A 244 8.18 0.76 -7.47
CA ASP A 244 9.19 -0.12 -8.06
C ASP A 244 9.12 -0.06 -9.59
N THR A 245 10.25 0.22 -10.23
CA THR A 245 10.33 0.33 -11.69
C THR A 245 9.91 -0.96 -12.41
N GLY A 246 10.25 -2.12 -11.85
CA GLY A 246 9.84 -3.41 -12.41
C GLY A 246 8.32 -3.62 -12.46
N GLN A 247 7.57 -2.93 -11.60
CA GLN A 247 6.10 -2.95 -11.58
C GLN A 247 5.47 -1.92 -12.55
N VAL A 248 6.14 -0.80 -12.78
CA VAL A 248 5.61 0.36 -13.52
C VAL A 248 6.08 0.40 -14.97
N SER A 249 7.23 -0.20 -15.28
CA SER A 249 7.84 -0.19 -16.63
C SER A 249 6.96 -0.77 -17.73
N GLY A 250 5.98 -1.61 -17.39
CA GLY A 250 4.98 -2.13 -18.33
C GLY A 250 3.79 -1.20 -18.60
N PHE A 251 3.72 -0.02 -17.99
CA PHE A 251 2.63 0.91 -18.22
C PHE A 251 2.71 1.53 -19.62
N LYS A 252 1.54 1.75 -20.22
CA LYS A 252 1.38 2.19 -21.61
C LYS A 252 2.26 3.39 -21.98
N TYR A 253 2.41 4.33 -21.06
CA TYR A 253 3.12 5.60 -21.31
C TYR A 253 4.43 5.73 -20.54
N PHE A 254 4.93 4.67 -19.93
CA PHE A 254 6.13 4.73 -19.07
C PHE A 254 7.31 5.43 -19.74
N ASN A 255 7.63 5.07 -20.98
CA ASN A 255 8.76 5.66 -21.73
C ASN A 255 8.53 7.11 -22.18
N GLN A 256 7.36 7.67 -21.91
CA GLN A 256 6.96 9.04 -22.27
C GLN A 256 6.79 9.95 -21.04
N PHE A 257 6.97 9.42 -19.82
CA PHE A 257 6.93 10.25 -18.62
C PHE A 257 7.99 11.36 -18.72
N ARG A 258 7.61 12.59 -18.36
CA ARG A 258 8.53 13.74 -18.40
C ARG A 258 9.70 13.54 -17.46
N GLN A 259 9.41 13.09 -16.23
CA GLN A 259 10.38 12.68 -15.23
C GLN A 259 9.81 11.49 -14.48
N TYR A 260 10.62 10.44 -14.31
CA TYR A 260 10.25 9.28 -13.51
C TYR A 260 11.37 8.94 -12.55
N ASP A 261 11.00 8.57 -11.32
CA ASP A 261 11.92 7.97 -10.35
C ASP A 261 11.16 7.08 -9.37
N GLU A 262 11.87 6.30 -8.61
CA GLU A 262 11.28 5.50 -7.54
C GLU A 262 11.12 6.34 -6.26
N PHE A 263 9.98 6.16 -5.60
CA PHE A 263 9.62 6.96 -4.44
C PHE A 263 10.62 6.84 -3.28
N HIS A 264 11.24 5.68 -3.11
CA HIS A 264 12.25 5.49 -2.06
C HIS A 264 13.49 6.40 -2.23
N HIS A 265 13.83 6.79 -3.45
CA HIS A 265 14.92 7.75 -3.69
C HIS A 265 14.62 9.13 -3.09
N VAL A 266 13.35 9.52 -3.05
CA VAL A 266 12.95 10.77 -2.37
C VAL A 266 13.16 10.63 -0.85
N LEU A 267 12.77 9.51 -0.27
CA LEU A 267 12.93 9.25 1.16
C LEU A 267 14.42 9.15 1.58
N GLN A 268 15.27 8.67 0.68
CA GLN A 268 16.72 8.58 0.87
C GLN A 268 17.45 9.90 0.59
N GLY A 269 16.77 10.94 0.13
CA GLY A 269 17.38 12.22 -0.24
C GLY A 269 18.18 12.21 -1.56
N LYS A 270 18.06 11.12 -2.35
CA LYS A 270 18.69 10.99 -3.68
C LYS A 270 17.91 11.79 -4.75
N ASN A 271 16.65 12.02 -4.55
CA ASN A 271 15.75 12.82 -5.38
C ASN A 271 15.07 13.87 -4.52
N PRO A 272 14.99 15.15 -4.94
CA PRO A 272 14.34 16.20 -4.15
C PRO A 272 12.82 16.04 -3.98
N GLY A 273 12.18 15.14 -4.71
CA GLY A 273 10.73 15.03 -4.75
C GLY A 273 10.10 16.26 -5.40
N ARG A 274 9.23 16.96 -4.67
CA ARG A 274 8.65 18.23 -5.09
C ARG A 274 9.69 19.35 -4.99
N ALA A 275 9.95 20.05 -6.10
CA ALA A 275 10.90 21.14 -6.16
C ALA A 275 10.22 22.53 -5.96
N ASN A 276 8.95 22.70 -6.34
CA ASN A 276 8.19 23.92 -6.19
C ASN A 276 6.68 23.67 -6.02
N ASP A 277 5.93 24.71 -5.74
CA ASP A 277 4.48 24.62 -5.46
C ASP A 277 3.60 24.53 -6.72
N GLU A 278 4.17 24.61 -7.90
CA GLU A 278 3.45 24.53 -9.18
C GLU A 278 3.47 23.10 -9.77
N GLU A 279 4.49 22.29 -9.45
CA GLU A 279 4.62 20.94 -9.98
C GLU A 279 3.42 20.07 -9.66
N ARG A 280 2.90 19.41 -10.68
CA ARG A 280 1.89 18.36 -10.57
C ARG A 280 2.58 17.02 -10.49
N ILE A 281 2.33 16.27 -9.43
CA ILE A 281 3.02 15.02 -9.14
C ILE A 281 2.04 13.85 -9.14
N LEU A 282 2.39 12.78 -9.83
CA LEU A 282 1.69 11.50 -9.81
C LEU A 282 2.55 10.48 -9.07
N SER A 283 2.00 9.81 -8.05
CA SER A 283 2.70 8.74 -7.31
C SER A 283 1.94 7.42 -7.40
N TYR A 284 2.45 6.48 -8.19
CA TYR A 284 1.89 5.15 -8.33
C TYR A 284 2.26 4.25 -7.16
N ASN A 285 1.30 4.05 -6.27
CA ASN A 285 1.42 3.17 -5.11
C ASN A 285 0.83 1.80 -5.41
N TYR A 286 1.50 1.07 -6.31
CA TYR A 286 0.99 -0.19 -6.87
C TYR A 286 1.07 -1.36 -5.90
N GLY A 287 1.89 -1.23 -4.89
CA GLY A 287 2.11 -2.22 -3.84
C GLY A 287 3.15 -3.28 -4.21
N ILE A 288 4.13 -3.42 -3.34
CA ILE A 288 5.27 -4.31 -3.50
C ILE A 288 5.40 -5.27 -2.31
N ALA A 289 6.00 -6.43 -2.55
CA ALA A 289 6.16 -7.48 -1.55
C ALA A 289 6.98 -7.01 -0.33
N LEU A 290 7.89 -6.07 -0.51
CA LEU A 290 8.71 -5.51 0.56
C LEU A 290 7.89 -5.15 1.80
N HIS A 291 6.83 -4.36 1.63
CA HIS A 291 6.00 -3.92 2.76
C HIS A 291 5.25 -5.09 3.41
N ASP A 292 4.75 -6.03 2.59
CA ASP A 292 4.00 -7.17 3.10
C ASP A 292 4.89 -8.05 4.00
N ILE A 293 6.12 -8.34 3.55
CA ILE A 293 7.05 -9.19 4.30
C ILE A 293 7.63 -8.45 5.51
N PHE A 294 7.89 -7.15 5.39
CA PHE A 294 8.34 -6.33 6.51
C PHE A 294 7.30 -6.28 7.63
N PHE A 295 6.03 -6.04 7.29
CA PHE A 295 4.94 -6.06 8.27
C PHE A 295 4.77 -7.44 8.92
N ALA A 296 4.79 -8.50 8.12
CA ALA A 296 4.69 -9.87 8.63
C ALA A 296 5.82 -10.20 9.61
N SER A 297 7.06 -9.79 9.32
CA SER A 297 8.19 -10.00 10.22
C SER A 297 8.04 -9.22 11.55
N ARG A 298 7.59 -7.95 11.48
CA ARG A 298 7.35 -7.11 12.66
C ARG A 298 6.20 -7.62 13.53
N ILE A 299 5.15 -8.18 12.92
CA ILE A 299 4.03 -8.81 13.61
C ILE A 299 4.47 -10.13 14.25
N TYR A 300 5.18 -10.97 13.51
CA TYR A 300 5.73 -12.23 14.03
C TYR A 300 6.62 -12.02 15.26
N GLU A 301 7.46 -10.99 15.26
CA GLU A 301 8.32 -10.64 16.39
C GLU A 301 7.56 -10.17 17.64
N ARG A 302 6.33 -9.67 17.49
CA ARG A 302 5.48 -9.19 18.61
C ARG A 302 4.57 -10.26 19.17
N ILE A 303 4.19 -11.24 18.36
CA ILE A 303 3.31 -12.35 18.79
C ILE A 303 4.18 -13.47 19.31
N GLN A 304 4.36 -13.53 20.64
CA GLN A 304 5.24 -14.51 21.29
C GLN A 304 4.60 -15.89 21.47
N THR A 305 3.28 -15.96 21.45
CA THR A 305 2.51 -17.21 21.59
C THR A 305 1.34 -17.17 20.62
N GLY A 306 1.26 -18.15 19.76
CA GLY A 306 0.18 -18.27 18.79
C GLY A 306 -0.16 -19.74 18.58
N ASP A 307 -1.32 -19.97 17.99
CA ASP A 307 -1.65 -21.25 17.42
C ASP A 307 -0.62 -21.63 16.36
N GLY A 308 -0.43 -22.92 16.14
CA GLY A 308 0.52 -23.38 15.14
C GLY A 308 0.55 -24.89 15.06
N PHE A 309 1.49 -25.39 14.28
CA PHE A 309 1.67 -26.81 14.08
C PHE A 309 3.15 -27.18 13.97
N ASN A 310 3.44 -28.43 14.28
CA ASN A 310 4.76 -28.99 14.08
C ASN A 310 4.91 -29.51 12.65
N LEU A 311 5.91 -29.02 11.93
CA LEU A 311 6.28 -29.50 10.62
C LEU A 311 7.49 -30.43 10.75
N GLU A 312 7.27 -31.73 10.49
CA GLU A 312 8.35 -32.68 10.49
C GLU A 312 9.19 -32.54 9.21
N LYS A 313 10.51 -32.44 9.40
CA LYS A 313 11.48 -32.45 8.32
C LYS A 313 12.39 -33.66 8.47
N GLN A 314 12.67 -34.30 7.37
CA GLN A 314 13.65 -35.38 7.36
C GLN A 314 15.06 -34.82 7.54
N ASP A 315 15.85 -35.47 8.38
CA ASP A 315 17.24 -35.09 8.67
C ASP A 315 18.25 -35.93 7.85
N LYS A 316 17.74 -36.84 7.03
CA LYS A 316 18.54 -37.74 6.16
C LYS A 316 18.21 -37.49 4.70
N LYS A 317 19.21 -37.73 3.83
CA LYS A 317 18.96 -37.76 2.40
C LYS A 317 17.99 -38.89 2.05
N LEU A 318 16.97 -38.58 1.25
CA LEU A 318 16.11 -39.58 0.66
C LEU A 318 16.80 -40.19 -0.56
N TRP A 319 16.82 -41.52 -0.61
CA TRP A 319 17.27 -42.28 -1.77
C TRP A 319 16.08 -43.06 -2.32
N PHE A 320 15.76 -42.82 -3.59
CA PHE A 320 14.74 -43.54 -4.32
C PHE A 320 15.39 -44.57 -5.22
#